data_33b777c13783c683080630dd38b5f876
#
_entry.id   33b777c13783c683080630dd38b5f876
#
_cell.length_a   1.000
_cell.length_b   1.000
_cell.length_c   1.000
_cell.angle_alpha   90.00
_cell.angle_beta   90.00
_cell.angle_gamma   90.00
#
_symmetry.space_group_name_H-M   'P 1'
#
loop_
_entity.id
_entity.type
_entity.pdbx_description
1 polymer ?
#
loop_
_entity_poly.entity_id
_entity_poly.type
_entity_poly.pdbx_seq_one_letter_code
_entity_poly.pdbx_strand_id
1 'polypeptide(L)'
;MKVVVQVVYALPGAQEVVQIELEQGAPVEQAINASGIPARHPEIDLKTQRIGVWGRPVTLATGVRDRDRVEIYRALSTDPKQARRRRAAAESRRHRRR
;
A
#
# COMPACT_ATOMS: atom_id res chain seq x y z
N MET A 1 10.32 17.89 -14.34
CA MET A 1 11.27 17.82 -13.23
C MET A 1 11.24 16.42 -12.64
N LYS A 2 12.39 15.81 -12.52
CA LYS A 2 12.48 14.45 -11.98
C LYS A 2 12.46 14.47 -10.46
N VAL A 3 11.77 13.52 -9.89
CA VAL A 3 11.74 13.32 -8.44
C VAL A 3 12.12 11.88 -8.13
N VAL A 4 12.65 11.68 -6.94
CA VAL A 4 13.04 10.37 -6.46
C VAL A 4 12.00 9.91 -5.43
N VAL A 5 11.42 8.73 -5.65
CA VAL A 5 10.45 8.17 -4.73
C VAL A 5 10.85 6.74 -4.38
N GLN A 6 10.41 6.30 -3.22
CA GLN A 6 10.53 4.91 -2.80
C GLN A 6 9.19 4.23 -2.94
N VAL A 7 9.21 2.97 -3.37
CA VAL A 7 8.01 2.13 -3.34
C VAL A 7 8.29 0.98 -2.39
N VAL A 8 7.42 0.82 -1.42
CA VAL A 8 7.60 -0.14 -0.33
C VAL A 8 6.43 -1.12 -0.33
N TYR A 9 6.75 -2.39 -0.29
CA TYR A 9 5.76 -3.44 -0.11
C TYR A 9 6.02 -4.15 1.21
N ALA A 10 5.05 -4.09 2.11
CA ALA A 10 5.17 -4.72 3.41
C ALA A 10 4.93 -6.23 3.28
N LEU A 11 5.91 -7.00 3.67
CA LEU A 11 5.84 -8.46 3.69
C LEU A 11 5.93 -8.93 5.14
N PRO A 12 5.45 -10.15 5.44
CA PRO A 12 5.60 -10.68 6.79
C PRO A 12 7.07 -10.76 7.16
N GLY A 13 7.44 -10.05 8.22
CA GLY A 13 8.81 -10.06 8.71
C GLY A 13 9.83 -9.33 7.86
N ALA A 14 9.41 -8.64 6.80
CA ALA A 14 10.32 -7.96 5.91
C ALA A 14 9.62 -6.86 5.12
N GLN A 15 10.40 -6.03 4.45
CA GLN A 15 9.89 -5.05 3.51
C GLN A 15 10.71 -5.12 2.24
N GLU A 16 10.06 -4.97 1.11
CA GLU A 16 10.75 -4.75 -0.14
C GLU A 16 10.69 -3.27 -0.47
N VAL A 17 11.84 -2.65 -0.70
CA VAL A 17 11.95 -1.22 -0.98
C VAL A 17 12.67 -1.03 -2.29
N VAL A 18 12.06 -0.29 -3.21
CA VAL A 18 12.67 0.06 -4.49
C VAL A 18 12.65 1.56 -4.64
N GLN A 19 13.81 2.13 -4.94
CA GLN A 19 13.91 3.56 -5.22
C GLN A 19 13.88 3.77 -6.72
N ILE A 20 13.04 4.69 -7.16
CA ILE A 20 12.88 4.99 -8.59
C ILE A 20 12.84 6.49 -8.82
N GLU A 21 13.05 6.88 -10.06
CA GLU A 21 12.98 8.26 -10.48
C GLU A 21 11.83 8.44 -11.46
N LEU A 22 11.03 9.47 -11.26
CA LEU A 22 9.85 9.75 -12.08
C LEU A 22 9.73 11.26 -12.30
N GLU A 23 8.83 11.63 -13.22
CA GLU A 23 8.44 13.03 -13.34
C GLU A 23 7.58 13.43 -12.15
N GLN A 24 7.78 14.65 -11.68
CA GLN A 24 6.95 15.18 -10.61
C GLN A 24 5.48 15.17 -11.04
N GLY A 25 4.60 14.71 -10.17
CA GLY A 25 3.18 14.63 -10.46
C GLY A 25 2.75 13.38 -11.16
N ALA A 26 3.69 12.47 -11.50
CA ALA A 26 3.31 11.19 -12.06
C ALA A 26 2.39 10.44 -11.08
N PRO A 27 1.41 9.68 -11.58
CA PRO A 27 0.50 8.97 -10.67
C PRO A 27 1.23 7.91 -9.85
N VAL A 28 0.77 7.72 -8.63
CA VAL A 28 1.30 6.67 -7.74
C VAL A 28 1.29 5.31 -8.43
N GLU A 29 0.26 5.04 -9.23
CA GLU A 29 0.20 3.79 -9.99
C GLU A 29 1.42 3.60 -10.88
N GLN A 30 1.86 4.66 -11.54
CA GLN A 30 3.05 4.60 -12.37
C GLN A 30 4.30 4.29 -11.56
N ALA A 31 4.39 4.87 -10.36
CA ALA A 31 5.52 4.59 -9.46
C ALA A 31 5.54 3.11 -9.08
N ILE A 32 4.39 2.56 -8.71
CA ILE A 32 4.29 1.16 -8.31
C ILE A 32 4.68 0.24 -9.46
N ASN A 33 4.15 0.51 -10.65
CA ASN A 33 4.47 -0.31 -11.82
C ASN A 33 5.95 -0.21 -12.21
N ALA A 34 6.51 0.98 -12.15
CA ALA A 34 7.91 1.19 -12.49
C ALA A 34 8.86 0.52 -11.50
N SER A 35 8.42 0.31 -10.26
CA SER A 35 9.24 -0.35 -9.25
C SER A 35 9.51 -1.83 -9.56
N GLY A 36 8.66 -2.45 -10.37
CA GLY A 36 8.75 -3.87 -10.67
C GLY A 36 8.20 -4.76 -9.56
N ILE A 37 7.72 -4.18 -8.47
CA ILE A 37 7.21 -4.97 -7.34
C ILE A 37 6.01 -5.82 -7.73
N PRO A 38 4.99 -5.28 -8.45
CA PRO A 38 3.86 -6.14 -8.83
C PRO A 38 4.26 -7.32 -9.71
N ALA A 39 5.30 -7.15 -10.53
CA ALA A 39 5.76 -8.25 -11.38
C ALA A 39 6.39 -9.37 -10.57
N ARG A 40 7.02 -9.04 -9.45
CA ARG A 40 7.63 -10.02 -8.55
C ARG A 40 6.65 -10.59 -7.53
N HIS A 41 5.55 -9.90 -7.32
CA HIS A 41 4.53 -10.30 -6.33
C HIS A 41 3.16 -10.32 -6.99
N PRO A 42 2.86 -11.39 -7.74
CA PRO A 42 1.59 -11.44 -8.50
C PRO A 42 0.35 -11.44 -7.64
N GLU A 43 0.49 -11.66 -6.34
CA GLU A 43 -0.63 -11.57 -5.42
C GLU A 43 -1.13 -10.14 -5.22
N ILE A 44 -0.34 -9.13 -5.63
CA ILE A 44 -0.73 -7.73 -5.47
C ILE A 44 -1.88 -7.40 -6.42
N ASP A 45 -2.96 -6.87 -5.86
CA ASP A 45 -4.09 -6.38 -6.63
C ASP A 45 -4.33 -4.93 -6.21
N LEU A 46 -3.88 -4.01 -7.04
CA LEU A 46 -3.96 -2.58 -6.74
C LEU A 46 -5.39 -2.06 -6.71
N LYS A 47 -6.35 -2.83 -7.24
CA LYS A 47 -7.76 -2.44 -7.19
C LYS A 47 -8.36 -2.64 -5.81
N THR A 48 -7.80 -3.53 -5.01
CA THR A 48 -8.36 -3.89 -3.71
C THR A 48 -7.45 -3.56 -2.54
N GLN A 49 -6.15 -3.41 -2.78
CA GLN A 49 -5.20 -3.14 -1.71
C GLN A 49 -5.10 -1.65 -1.42
N ARG A 50 -4.88 -1.33 -0.17
CA ARG A 50 -4.70 0.05 0.24
C ARG A 50 -3.30 0.53 -0.12
N ILE A 51 -3.24 1.76 -0.58
CA ILE A 51 -2.00 2.42 -0.95
C ILE A 51 -1.87 3.67 -0.08
N GLY A 52 -0.66 3.96 0.37
CA GLY A 52 -0.42 5.15 1.15
C GLY A 52 0.87 5.84 0.75
N VAL A 53 1.01 7.07 1.19
CA VAL A 53 2.26 7.83 1.10
C VAL A 53 2.55 8.35 2.49
N TRP A 54 3.67 7.91 3.05
CA TRP A 54 4.05 8.26 4.42
C TRP A 54 2.90 8.06 5.40
N GLY A 55 2.25 6.91 5.31
CA GLY A 55 1.15 6.54 6.20
C GLY A 55 -0.20 7.16 5.90
N ARG A 56 -0.30 8.03 4.89
CA ARG A 56 -1.56 8.66 4.49
C ARG A 56 -2.20 7.89 3.36
N PRO A 57 -3.46 7.51 3.47
CA PRO A 57 -4.15 6.85 2.36
C PRO A 57 -4.18 7.76 1.13
N VAL A 58 -3.87 7.17 -0.02
CA VAL A 58 -3.92 7.88 -1.31
C VAL A 58 -4.57 6.96 -2.33
N THR A 59 -4.89 7.54 -3.50
CA THR A 59 -5.41 6.77 -4.63
C THR A 59 -4.29 6.52 -5.63
N LEU A 60 -4.53 5.61 -6.56
CA LEU A 60 -3.58 5.33 -7.63
C LEU A 60 -3.32 6.54 -8.52
N ALA A 61 -4.26 7.48 -8.56
CA ALA A 61 -4.14 8.70 -9.38
C ALA A 61 -3.41 9.83 -8.67
N THR A 62 -3.09 9.69 -7.40
CA THR A 62 -2.39 10.73 -6.65
C THR A 62 -1.01 10.97 -7.25
N GLY A 63 -0.65 12.25 -7.46
CA GLY A 63 0.65 12.60 -8.03
C GLY A 63 1.77 12.47 -6.99
N VAL A 64 2.92 11.97 -7.44
CA VAL A 64 4.09 11.82 -6.57
C VAL A 64 4.86 13.12 -6.46
N ARG A 65 5.55 13.30 -5.33
CA ARG A 65 6.46 14.40 -5.07
C ARG A 65 7.82 13.83 -4.70
N ASP A 66 8.82 14.69 -4.75
CA ASP A 66 10.16 14.27 -4.40
C ASP A 66 10.21 13.72 -2.96
N ARG A 67 10.91 12.62 -2.82
CA ARG A 67 11.10 11.91 -1.54
C ARG A 67 9.83 11.27 -0.97
N ASP A 68 8.82 11.11 -1.80
CA ASP A 68 7.64 10.37 -1.37
C ASP A 68 8.00 8.89 -1.11
N ARG A 69 7.34 8.34 -0.14
CA ARG A 69 7.41 6.92 0.16
C ARG A 69 6.05 6.32 -0.12
N VAL A 70 5.93 5.68 -1.28
CA VAL A 70 4.70 5.00 -1.69
C VAL A 70 4.67 3.64 -1.03
N GLU A 71 3.59 3.36 -0.31
CA GLU A 71 3.45 2.15 0.47
C GLU A 71 2.31 1.31 -0.07
N ILE A 72 2.60 0.05 -0.37
CA ILE A 72 1.59 -0.92 -0.75
C ILE A 72 1.32 -1.76 0.49
N TYR A 73 0.12 -1.64 1.03
CA TYR A 73 -0.25 -2.39 2.22
C TYR A 73 -0.81 -3.73 1.81
N ARG A 74 -0.45 -4.76 2.54
CA ARG A 74 -1.04 -6.06 2.32
C ARG A 74 -2.52 -6.00 2.65
N ALA A 75 -3.31 -6.73 1.86
CA ALA A 75 -4.73 -6.83 2.15
C ALA A 75 -4.91 -7.45 3.53
N LEU A 76 -5.62 -6.76 4.40
CA LEU A 76 -5.88 -7.25 5.75
C LEU A 76 -6.67 -8.55 5.72
N SER A 77 -7.36 -8.80 4.63
CA SER A 77 -8.20 -9.95 4.44
C SER A 77 -7.46 -11.12 3.78
N THR A 78 -6.14 -11.07 3.68
CA THR A 78 -5.39 -12.20 3.10
C THR A 78 -5.57 -13.48 3.89
N ASP A 79 -5.86 -13.36 5.18
CA ASP A 79 -6.24 -14.47 6.02
C ASP A 79 -7.71 -14.26 6.42
N PRO A 80 -8.65 -14.96 5.76
CA PRO A 80 -10.07 -14.78 6.07
C PRO A 80 -10.41 -15.09 7.53
N LYS A 81 -9.71 -16.03 8.14
CA LYS A 81 -9.92 -16.37 9.53
C LYS A 81 -9.50 -15.22 10.44
N GLN A 82 -8.37 -14.62 10.18
CA GLN A 82 -7.89 -13.49 10.94
C GLN A 82 -8.78 -12.26 10.76
N ALA A 83 -9.20 -11.99 9.53
CA ALA A 83 -10.09 -10.89 9.25
C ALA A 83 -11.43 -11.06 9.99
N ARG A 84 -11.94 -12.28 10.01
CA ARG A 84 -13.19 -12.60 10.71
C ARG A 84 -13.04 -12.39 12.20
N ARG A 85 -11.94 -12.85 12.77
CA ARG A 85 -11.66 -12.68 14.19
C ARG A 85 -11.60 -11.22 14.58
N ARG A 86 -10.92 -10.43 13.77
CA ARG A 86 -10.78 -9.01 14.00
C ARG A 86 -12.11 -8.30 13.95
N ARG A 87 -12.93 -8.66 13.00
CA ARG A 87 -14.27 -8.10 12.85
C ARG A 87 -15.15 -8.46 14.05
N ALA A 88 -15.12 -9.72 14.46
CA ALA A 88 -15.90 -10.18 15.60
C ALA A 88 -15.47 -9.46 16.87
N ALA A 89 -14.18 -9.27 17.09
CA ALA A 89 -13.68 -8.54 18.25
C ALA A 89 -14.15 -7.08 18.24
N ALA A 90 -14.13 -6.44 17.08
CA ALA A 90 -14.59 -5.06 16.95
C ALA A 90 -16.09 -4.95 17.22
N GLU A 91 -16.87 -5.86 16.70
CA GLU A 91 -18.30 -5.87 16.93
C GLU A 91 -18.63 -6.12 18.40
N SER A 92 -17.93 -7.04 19.02
CA SER A 92 -18.11 -7.33 20.43
C SER A 92 -17.83 -6.10 21.29
N ARG A 93 -16.75 -5.38 20.98
CA ARG A 93 -16.43 -4.16 21.69
C ARG A 93 -17.48 -3.07 21.47
N ARG A 94 -17.97 -2.95 20.25
CA ARG A 94 -19.03 -1.98 19.96
C ARG A 94 -20.30 -2.28 20.76
N HIS A 95 -20.69 -3.52 20.81
CA HIS A 95 -21.86 -3.91 21.58
C HIS A 95 -21.70 -3.61 23.05
N ARG A 96 -20.52 -3.85 23.59
CA ARG A 96 -20.28 -3.56 25.00
C ARG A 96 -20.27 -2.06 25.30
N ARG A 97 -19.86 -1.27 24.33
CA ARG A 97 -19.80 0.19 24.52
C ARG A 97 -21.11 0.89 24.29
N ARG A 98 -22.03 0.27 23.62
CA ARG A 98 -23.33 0.85 23.30
C ARG A 98 -24.31 0.75 24.46
#